data_8813aaf989b2f20ec730b9bcc792c4ed
#
_entry.id   8813aaf989b2f20ec730b9bcc792c4ed
#
_cell.length_a   1.000
_cell.length_b   1.000
_cell.length_c   1.000
_cell.angle_alpha   90.00
_cell.angle_beta   90.00
_cell.angle_gamma   90.00
#
_symmetry.space_group_name_H-M   'P 1'
#
loop_
_entity.id
_entity.type
_entity.pdbx_description
1 polymer ?
#
loop_
_entity_poly.entity_id
_entity_poly.type
_entity_poly.pdbx_seq_one_letter_code
_entity_poly.pdbx_strand_id
1 'polypeptide(L)'
;MRGADAGPLPLLLALPAFWTGLLYDKEALNAAESLTKDFTFADVNKMYQYVPQRGLRAPFQQGCVLDIARQVLPIAQKGLVARAQFNKNRQDESIFLEPLLEISKTGQTAAEKLLLSYHTSWNKDIYAVFEQCTYEDL
;
A
#
# COMPACT_ATOMS: atom_id res chain seq x y z
N MET A 1 -0.08 -11.97 10.90
CA MET A 1 -0.17 -10.57 10.49
C MET A 1 -1.64 -10.21 10.23
N ARG A 2 -2.18 -9.26 10.98
CA ARG A 2 -3.58 -8.79 10.82
C ARG A 2 -3.64 -7.32 10.36
N GLY A 3 -2.57 -6.81 9.79
CA GLY A 3 -2.47 -5.39 9.41
C GLY A 3 -2.91 -5.06 7.99
N ALA A 4 -3.33 -6.06 7.22
CA ALA A 4 -3.76 -5.86 5.84
C ALA A 4 -5.18 -6.36 5.65
N ASP A 5 -6.00 -5.54 4.99
CA ASP A 5 -7.35 -5.89 4.60
C ASP A 5 -7.36 -6.64 3.25
N ALA A 6 -8.47 -7.34 3.00
CA ALA A 6 -8.78 -7.84 1.68
C ALA A 6 -9.00 -6.67 0.69
N GLY A 7 -8.76 -6.93 -0.59
CA GLY A 7 -8.94 -5.94 -1.64
C GLY A 7 -8.95 -6.61 -3.00
N PRO A 8 -9.05 -5.86 -4.10
CA PRO A 8 -8.96 -6.41 -5.44
C PRO A 8 -7.62 -7.15 -5.65
N LEU A 9 -7.59 -8.13 -6.54
CA LEU A 9 -6.43 -8.98 -6.78
C LEU A 9 -5.10 -8.22 -6.91
N PRO A 10 -5.02 -7.09 -7.64
CA PRO A 10 -3.75 -6.36 -7.72
C PRO A 10 -3.21 -5.91 -6.35
N LEU A 11 -4.07 -5.50 -5.40
CA LEU A 11 -3.65 -5.14 -4.05
C LEU A 11 -3.28 -6.37 -3.20
N LEU A 12 -3.97 -7.50 -3.40
CA LEU A 12 -3.61 -8.76 -2.74
C LEU A 12 -2.22 -9.26 -3.16
N LEU A 13 -1.85 -9.09 -4.44
CA LEU A 13 -0.52 -9.42 -4.95
C LEU A 13 0.54 -8.40 -4.53
N ALA A 14 0.17 -7.12 -4.43
CA ALA A 14 1.08 -6.07 -4.02
C ALA A 14 1.57 -6.24 -2.56
N LEU A 15 0.75 -6.80 -1.68
CA LEU A 15 1.09 -6.99 -0.27
C LEU A 15 2.32 -7.91 -0.07
N PRO A 16 2.34 -9.18 -0.57
CA PRO A 16 3.52 -10.01 -0.46
C PRO A 16 4.71 -9.44 -1.23
N ALA A 17 4.51 -8.81 -2.39
CA ALA A 17 5.58 -8.16 -3.14
C ALA A 17 6.24 -7.05 -2.31
N PHE A 18 5.46 -6.19 -1.67
CA PHE A 18 5.96 -5.14 -0.80
C PHE A 18 6.86 -5.67 0.32
N TRP A 19 6.39 -6.67 1.07
CA TRP A 19 7.17 -7.28 2.14
C TRP A 19 8.40 -8.02 1.64
N THR A 20 8.28 -8.73 0.52
CA THR A 20 9.41 -9.41 -0.12
C THR A 20 10.48 -8.40 -0.52
N GLY A 21 10.10 -7.28 -1.12
CA GLY A 21 11.04 -6.23 -1.52
C GLY A 21 11.77 -5.59 -0.35
N LEU A 22 11.10 -5.45 0.81
CA LEU A 22 11.74 -4.87 2.00
C LEU A 22 12.66 -5.84 2.74
N LEU A 23 12.32 -7.14 2.78
CA LEU A 23 12.91 -8.07 3.74
C LEU A 23 13.94 -9.02 3.13
N TYR A 24 13.90 -9.26 1.81
CA TYR A 24 14.73 -10.31 1.18
C TYR A 24 15.95 -9.76 0.41
N ASP A 25 16.11 -8.44 0.36
CA ASP A 25 17.34 -7.78 -0.07
C ASP A 25 17.98 -7.06 1.09
N LYS A 26 19.30 -7.23 1.29
CA LYS A 26 20.01 -6.69 2.45
C LYS A 26 20.06 -5.16 2.45
N GLU A 27 20.22 -4.54 1.28
CA GLU A 27 20.28 -3.08 1.17
C GLU A 27 18.91 -2.47 1.42
N ALA A 28 17.85 -3.08 0.87
CA ALA A 28 16.47 -2.67 1.12
C ALA A 28 16.10 -2.80 2.60
N LEU A 29 16.47 -3.92 3.25
CA LEU A 29 16.25 -4.12 4.68
C LEU A 29 16.93 -3.04 5.52
N ASN A 30 18.22 -2.77 5.26
CA ASN A 30 18.97 -1.73 5.98
C ASN A 30 18.36 -0.33 5.75
N ALA A 31 17.89 -0.05 4.53
CA ALA A 31 17.22 1.22 4.22
C ALA A 31 15.88 1.36 4.94
N ALA A 32 15.09 0.28 5.01
CA ALA A 32 13.83 0.26 5.75
C ALA A 32 14.06 0.42 7.26
N GLU A 33 15.06 -0.25 7.82
CA GLU A 33 15.47 -0.08 9.22
C GLU A 33 15.90 1.37 9.51
N SER A 34 16.72 1.95 8.62
CA SER A 34 17.15 3.35 8.74
C SER A 34 15.98 4.34 8.67
N LEU A 35 14.97 4.06 7.84
CA LEU A 35 13.77 4.88 7.75
C LEU A 35 12.96 4.85 9.06
N THR A 36 12.92 3.71 9.73
CA THR A 36 12.05 3.50 10.91
C THR A 36 12.75 3.70 12.25
N LYS A 37 14.09 3.88 12.27
CA LYS A 37 14.91 3.93 13.50
C LYS A 37 14.46 4.98 14.52
N ASP A 38 13.94 6.11 14.02
CA ASP A 38 13.52 7.24 14.86
C ASP A 38 12.02 7.21 15.18
N PHE A 39 11.28 6.14 14.78
CA PHE A 39 9.88 5.98 15.11
C PHE A 39 9.71 5.64 16.59
N THR A 40 8.94 6.45 17.28
CA THR A 40 8.62 6.21 18.69
C THR A 40 7.32 5.42 18.83
N PHE A 41 7.14 4.78 19.98
CA PHE A 41 5.86 4.14 20.32
C PHE A 41 4.70 5.14 20.27
N ALA A 42 4.92 6.39 20.66
CA ALA A 42 3.91 7.44 20.57
C ALA A 42 3.49 7.76 19.13
N ASP A 43 4.44 7.75 18.18
CA ASP A 43 4.15 7.97 16.76
C ASP A 43 3.31 6.81 16.20
N VAL A 44 3.67 5.57 16.50
CA VAL A 44 2.92 4.38 16.09
C VAL A 44 1.51 4.40 16.68
N ASN A 45 1.38 4.73 17.97
CA ASN A 45 0.07 4.80 18.63
C ASN A 45 -0.83 5.88 18.02
N LYS A 46 -0.28 7.03 17.63
CA LYS A 46 -1.03 8.05 16.87
C LYS A 46 -1.52 7.52 15.53
N MET A 47 -0.71 6.73 14.80
CA MET A 47 -1.17 6.10 13.57
C MET A 47 -2.39 5.20 13.81
N TYR A 48 -2.37 4.35 14.82
CA TYR A 48 -3.53 3.49 15.17
C TYR A 48 -4.79 4.31 15.45
N GLN A 49 -4.67 5.50 16.02
CA GLN A 49 -5.81 6.36 16.32
C GLN A 49 -6.36 7.11 15.11
N TYR A 50 -5.48 7.59 14.22
CA TYR A 50 -5.87 8.51 13.15
C TYR A 50 -6.02 7.84 11.77
N VAL A 51 -5.29 6.78 11.47
CA VAL A 51 -5.36 6.11 10.17
C VAL A 51 -6.77 5.59 9.83
N PRO A 52 -7.56 5.01 10.77
CA PRO A 52 -8.92 4.58 10.46
C PRO A 52 -9.85 5.70 9.98
N GLN A 53 -9.57 6.96 10.39
CA GLN A 53 -10.42 8.11 10.05
C GLN A 53 -9.85 8.95 8.90
N ARG A 54 -8.52 8.99 8.74
CA ARG A 54 -7.82 9.91 7.83
C ARG A 54 -7.02 9.23 6.73
N GLY A 55 -6.94 7.88 6.76
CA GLY A 55 -6.15 7.11 5.81
C GLY A 55 -4.70 7.62 5.74
N LEU A 56 -4.20 7.80 4.54
CA LEU A 56 -2.84 8.28 4.29
C LEU A 56 -2.59 9.72 4.75
N ARG A 57 -3.64 10.50 5.01
CA ARG A 57 -3.52 11.88 5.56
C ARG A 57 -3.43 11.91 7.07
N ALA A 58 -3.38 10.74 7.74
CA ALA A 58 -3.16 10.69 9.18
C ALA A 58 -1.82 11.34 9.54
N PRO A 59 -1.77 12.18 10.59
CA PRO A 59 -0.55 12.85 10.99
C PRO A 59 0.47 11.84 11.51
N PHE A 60 1.73 12.00 11.09
CA PHE A 60 2.84 11.21 11.56
C PHE A 60 4.09 12.11 11.65
N GLN A 61 4.69 12.19 12.84
CA GLN A 61 5.81 13.09 13.15
C GLN A 61 5.54 14.52 12.64
N GLN A 62 6.36 15.05 11.74
CA GLN A 62 6.20 16.40 11.16
C GLN A 62 5.40 16.42 9.86
N GLY A 63 4.91 15.26 9.39
CA GLY A 63 4.17 15.10 8.14
C GLY A 63 2.96 14.19 8.30
N CYS A 64 2.75 13.30 7.32
CA CYS A 64 1.65 12.34 7.32
C CYS A 64 2.10 10.94 6.86
N VAL A 65 1.23 9.97 7.01
CA VAL A 65 1.50 8.57 6.62
C VAL A 65 1.83 8.44 5.13
N LEU A 66 1.26 9.30 4.27
CA LEU A 66 1.59 9.34 2.84
C LEU A 66 3.07 9.62 2.57
N ASP A 67 3.69 10.47 3.41
CA ASP A 67 5.11 10.80 3.25
C ASP A 67 6.00 9.60 3.53
N ILE A 68 5.61 8.75 4.49
CA ILE A 68 6.30 7.48 4.76
C ILE A 68 6.07 6.51 3.61
N ALA A 69 4.83 6.39 3.11
CA ALA A 69 4.52 5.52 1.98
C ALA A 69 5.38 5.86 0.75
N ARG A 70 5.56 7.14 0.46
CA ARG A 70 6.43 7.63 -0.63
C ARG A 70 7.91 7.33 -0.43
N GLN A 71 8.36 7.16 0.80
CA GLN A 71 9.74 6.80 1.10
C GLN A 71 9.96 5.29 1.10
N VAL A 72 9.03 4.50 1.64
CA VAL A 72 9.20 3.06 1.80
C VAL A 72 8.97 2.29 0.49
N LEU A 73 8.04 2.73 -0.37
CA LEU A 73 7.74 2.05 -1.63
C LEU A 73 8.94 1.97 -2.60
N PRO A 74 9.72 3.04 -2.82
CA PRO A 74 10.94 2.94 -3.63
C PRO A 74 11.99 1.99 -3.04
N ILE A 75 12.04 1.83 -1.72
CA ILE A 75 12.93 0.85 -1.06
C ILE A 75 12.49 -0.57 -1.44
N ALA A 76 11.19 -0.88 -1.28
CA ALA A 76 10.65 -2.17 -1.66
C ALA A 76 10.86 -2.48 -3.15
N GLN A 77 10.64 -1.49 -4.02
CA GLN A 77 10.84 -1.64 -5.46
C GLN A 77 12.30 -1.97 -5.80
N LYS A 78 13.27 -1.27 -5.20
CA LYS A 78 14.70 -1.57 -5.38
C LYS A 78 15.05 -2.97 -4.93
N GLY A 79 14.52 -3.42 -3.80
CA GLY A 79 14.73 -4.78 -3.29
C GLY A 79 14.19 -5.85 -4.24
N LEU A 80 13.01 -5.66 -4.83
CA LEU A 80 12.47 -6.59 -5.82
C LEU A 80 13.31 -6.63 -7.10
N VAL A 81 13.72 -5.48 -7.61
CA VAL A 81 14.63 -5.39 -8.77
C VAL A 81 15.95 -6.11 -8.48
N ALA A 82 16.55 -5.90 -7.30
CA ALA A 82 17.81 -6.54 -6.90
C ALA A 82 17.70 -8.08 -6.81
N ARG A 83 16.54 -8.60 -6.46
CA ARG A 83 16.26 -10.06 -6.45
C ARG A 83 16.33 -10.70 -7.85
N ALA A 84 16.15 -9.91 -8.92
CA ALA A 84 16.22 -10.35 -10.31
C ALA A 84 15.38 -11.60 -10.64
N GLN A 85 14.18 -11.70 -10.05
CA GLN A 85 13.21 -12.75 -10.34
C GLN A 85 12.31 -12.28 -11.50
N PHE A 86 12.41 -12.96 -12.65
CA PHE A 86 11.74 -12.54 -13.88
C PHE A 86 10.63 -13.52 -14.28
N ASN A 87 9.52 -12.98 -14.74
CA ASN A 87 8.47 -13.74 -15.40
C ASN A 87 8.84 -14.08 -16.86
N LYS A 88 7.94 -14.78 -17.57
CA LYS A 88 8.14 -15.16 -18.99
C LYS A 88 8.31 -13.96 -19.92
N ASN A 89 7.81 -12.79 -19.54
CA ASN A 89 7.91 -11.53 -20.29
C ASN A 89 9.13 -10.69 -19.90
N ARG A 90 10.06 -11.24 -19.13
CA ARG A 90 11.25 -10.56 -18.59
C ARG A 90 10.95 -9.35 -17.71
N GLN A 91 9.79 -9.33 -17.06
CA GLN A 91 9.43 -8.35 -16.06
C GLN A 91 9.75 -8.91 -14.68
N ASP A 92 10.38 -8.12 -13.82
CA ASP A 92 10.66 -8.50 -12.44
C ASP A 92 9.44 -8.30 -11.54
N GLU A 93 9.55 -8.72 -10.28
CA GLU A 93 8.45 -8.71 -9.31
C GLU A 93 7.98 -7.29 -8.94
N SER A 94 8.71 -6.23 -9.30
CA SER A 94 8.33 -4.86 -8.98
C SER A 94 7.04 -4.40 -9.68
N ILE A 95 6.63 -5.09 -10.75
CA ILE A 95 5.35 -4.85 -11.42
C ILE A 95 4.15 -4.97 -10.47
N PHE A 96 4.25 -5.84 -9.46
CA PHE A 96 3.17 -6.03 -8.48
C PHE A 96 3.01 -4.83 -7.51
N LEU A 97 3.98 -3.91 -7.45
CA LEU A 97 3.86 -2.70 -6.63
C LEU A 97 3.09 -1.57 -7.30
N GLU A 98 2.76 -1.68 -8.59
CA GLU A 98 2.10 -0.59 -9.34
C GLU A 98 0.85 -0.03 -8.65
N PRO A 99 -0.07 -0.86 -8.08
CA PRO A 99 -1.24 -0.34 -7.37
C PRO A 99 -0.89 0.50 -6.15
N LEU A 100 0.16 0.13 -5.40
CA LEU A 100 0.64 0.90 -4.25
C LEU A 100 1.34 2.18 -4.68
N LEU A 101 2.10 2.14 -5.77
CA LEU A 101 2.74 3.32 -6.35
C LEU A 101 1.69 4.33 -6.82
N GLU A 102 0.62 3.89 -7.46
CA GLU A 102 -0.50 4.76 -7.84
C GLU A 102 -1.16 5.40 -6.61
N ILE A 103 -1.46 4.61 -5.57
CA ILE A 103 -2.00 5.11 -4.31
C ILE A 103 -1.07 6.16 -3.70
N SER A 104 0.24 5.93 -3.70
CA SER A 104 1.22 6.89 -3.15
C SER A 104 1.30 8.18 -3.96
N LYS A 105 1.14 8.12 -5.28
CA LYS A 105 1.12 9.30 -6.17
C LYS A 105 -0.14 10.14 -5.93
N THR A 106 -1.30 9.49 -5.98
CA THR A 106 -2.61 10.17 -5.88
C THR A 106 -2.98 10.55 -4.45
N GLY A 107 -2.46 9.83 -3.45
CA GLY A 107 -2.86 9.94 -2.06
C GLY A 107 -4.28 9.43 -1.80
N GLN A 108 -4.89 8.71 -2.77
CA GLN A 108 -6.26 8.21 -2.69
C GLN A 108 -6.23 6.69 -2.43
N THR A 109 -6.76 6.28 -1.29
CA THR A 109 -6.88 4.88 -0.89
C THR A 109 -8.01 4.16 -1.64
N ALA A 110 -8.00 2.83 -1.62
CA ALA A 110 -9.11 2.03 -2.16
C ALA A 110 -10.44 2.37 -1.47
N ALA A 111 -10.44 2.55 -0.16
CA ALA A 111 -11.62 2.95 0.60
C ALA A 111 -12.18 4.31 0.16
N GLU A 112 -11.31 5.30 -0.09
CA GLU A 112 -11.73 6.62 -0.58
C GLU A 112 -12.30 6.53 -2.01
N LYS A 113 -11.75 5.67 -2.87
CA LYS A 113 -12.31 5.40 -4.22
C LYS A 113 -13.71 4.79 -4.13
N LEU A 114 -13.90 3.79 -3.27
CA LEU A 114 -15.22 3.17 -3.03
C LEU A 114 -16.23 4.18 -2.46
N LEU A 115 -15.81 5.00 -1.50
CA LEU A 115 -16.65 6.04 -0.91
C LEU A 115 -17.06 7.09 -1.95
N LEU A 116 -16.15 7.47 -2.83
CA LEU A 116 -16.46 8.39 -3.93
C LEU A 116 -17.50 7.77 -4.86
N SER A 117 -17.33 6.50 -5.26
CA SER A 117 -18.30 5.78 -6.10
C SER A 117 -19.68 5.70 -5.43
N TYR A 118 -19.72 5.41 -4.13
CA TYR A 118 -20.95 5.40 -3.35
C TYR A 118 -21.72 6.72 -3.41
N HIS A 119 -20.99 7.85 -3.26
CA HIS A 119 -21.62 9.17 -3.29
C HIS A 119 -21.94 9.71 -4.69
N THR A 120 -21.36 9.12 -5.74
CA THR A 120 -21.51 9.59 -7.12
C THR A 120 -22.20 8.56 -8.01
N SER A 121 -21.45 7.61 -8.58
CA SER A 121 -21.94 6.67 -9.59
C SER A 121 -22.94 5.65 -9.06
N TRP A 122 -22.87 5.30 -7.79
CA TRP A 122 -23.77 4.33 -7.15
C TRP A 122 -25.01 4.98 -6.54
N ASN A 123 -25.20 6.27 -6.63
CA ASN A 123 -26.36 6.98 -6.08
C ASN A 123 -26.69 6.61 -4.63
N LYS A 124 -25.68 6.31 -3.81
CA LYS A 124 -25.77 5.82 -2.42
C LYS A 124 -26.38 4.41 -2.30
N ASP A 125 -26.37 3.64 -3.35
CA ASP A 125 -26.73 2.22 -3.30
C ASP A 125 -25.53 1.40 -2.83
N ILE A 126 -25.61 0.86 -1.60
CA ILE A 126 -24.56 0.02 -1.02
C ILE A 126 -24.46 -1.35 -1.69
N TYR A 127 -25.54 -1.82 -2.32
CA TYR A 127 -25.56 -3.12 -2.98
C TYR A 127 -24.69 -3.14 -4.25
N ALA A 128 -24.45 -1.98 -4.85
CA ALA A 128 -23.54 -1.85 -5.99
C ALA A 128 -22.11 -2.38 -5.69
N VAL A 129 -21.69 -2.41 -4.42
CA VAL A 129 -20.38 -3.00 -4.01
C VAL A 129 -20.30 -4.49 -4.34
N PHE A 130 -21.40 -5.22 -4.20
CA PHE A 130 -21.44 -6.67 -4.48
C PHE A 130 -21.41 -6.98 -5.97
N GLU A 131 -21.86 -6.05 -6.81
CA GLU A 131 -21.83 -6.21 -8.26
C GLU A 131 -20.49 -5.77 -8.87
N GLN A 132 -19.86 -4.73 -8.31
CA GLN A 132 -18.69 -4.10 -8.91
C GLN A 132 -17.36 -4.47 -8.22
N CYS A 133 -17.40 -5.16 -7.08
CA CYS A 133 -16.21 -5.57 -6.33
C CYS A 133 -16.12 -7.09 -6.18
N THR A 134 -16.55 -7.84 -7.19
CA THR A 134 -16.45 -9.30 -7.24
C THR A 134 -15.06 -9.75 -7.67
N TYR A 135 -14.70 -10.99 -7.34
CA TYR A 135 -13.45 -11.63 -7.77
C TYR A 135 -13.65 -12.49 -9.04
N GLU A 136 -14.74 -12.30 -9.79
CA GLU A 136 -15.11 -13.15 -10.93
C GLU A 136 -14.21 -12.96 -12.17
N ASP A 137 -13.34 -11.95 -12.18
CA ASP A 137 -12.39 -11.68 -13.27
C ASP A 137 -10.95 -12.17 -12.95
N LEU A 138 -10.82 -13.29 -12.23
CA LEU A 138 -9.54 -13.93 -11.89
C LEU A 138 -9.09 -14.95 -12.93
#